data_4358e2391e66eea78b82e46d9f2534f6
#
_entry.id   4358e2391e66eea78b82e46d9f2534f6
#
_cell.length_a   1.000
_cell.length_b   1.000
_cell.length_c   1.000
_cell.angle_alpha   90.00
_cell.angle_beta   90.00
_cell.angle_gamma   90.00
#
_symmetry.space_group_name_H-M   'P 1'
#
loop_
_entity.id
_entity.type
_entity.pdbx_description
1 polymer ?
#
loop_
_entity_poly.entity_id
_entity_poly.type
_entity_poly.pdbx_seq_one_letter_code
_entity_poly.pdbx_strand_id
1 'polypeptide(L)'
;ICDDIIYDGYGVQSMISKNDPRYGVFIDTADVYWGTGYIGPYFAAPDAPIALFSYAEQKFIEAEAKLRTGDDAGAQTALGEAITASMEKAGVAPADDAAYQLANVSWTGTFDNKLATIMYEKYIALFTQPEAWTDWRRTGYPALTPNPSGVITEIPRRFIYPNSERLYNSNCPQSSNLLTPRLWWDQ
;
A
#
# COMPACT_ATOMS: atom_id res chain seq x y z
N ILE A 1 0.42 -16.67 -13.29
CA ILE A 1 -0.25 -15.45 -13.01
C ILE A 1 -0.15 -15.26 -11.51
N CYS A 2 -0.17 -14.18 -10.89
CA CYS A 2 0.30 -13.72 -9.59
C CYS A 2 -0.44 -14.23 -8.34
N ASP A 3 -0.99 -15.41 -8.32
CA ASP A 3 -1.84 -15.88 -7.22
C ASP A 3 -1.03 -16.20 -5.94
N ASP A 4 0.25 -16.55 -6.09
CA ASP A 4 1.11 -17.01 -4.98
C ASP A 4 1.78 -15.89 -4.16
N ILE A 5 1.66 -14.63 -4.57
CA ILE A 5 2.42 -13.51 -3.98
C ILE A 5 1.72 -12.90 -2.77
N ILE A 6 0.43 -13.14 -2.60
CA ILE A 6 -0.43 -12.28 -1.79
C ILE A 6 -0.37 -12.65 -0.32
N TYR A 7 -0.37 -13.93 0.02
CA TYR A 7 -0.58 -14.35 1.41
C TYR A 7 0.60 -14.02 2.34
N ASP A 8 1.82 -14.26 1.92
CA ASP A 8 3.03 -13.95 2.69
C ASP A 8 3.50 -12.50 2.52
N GLY A 9 2.79 -11.72 1.73
CA GLY A 9 3.11 -10.32 1.50
C GLY A 9 2.89 -9.45 2.73
N TYR A 10 3.72 -8.43 2.90
CA TYR A 10 3.66 -7.48 4.01
C TYR A 10 2.24 -6.94 4.26
N GLY A 11 1.51 -6.56 3.21
CA GLY A 11 0.16 -6.00 3.33
C GLY A 11 -0.82 -6.98 3.99
N VAL A 12 -0.84 -8.22 3.52
CA VAL A 12 -1.72 -9.27 4.06
C VAL A 12 -1.34 -9.61 5.49
N GLN A 13 -0.08 -9.88 5.76
CA GLN A 13 0.39 -10.24 7.11
C GLN A 13 0.17 -9.10 8.11
N SER A 14 0.31 -7.86 7.69
CA SER A 14 0.05 -6.71 8.55
C SER A 14 -1.45 -6.52 8.86
N MET A 15 -2.34 -6.77 7.88
CA MET A 15 -3.78 -6.78 8.13
C MET A 15 -4.18 -7.88 9.13
N ILE A 16 -3.64 -9.09 8.98
CA ILE A 16 -3.87 -10.21 9.91
C ILE A 16 -3.40 -9.84 11.33
N SER A 17 -2.18 -9.35 11.47
CA SER A 17 -1.58 -9.04 12.77
C SER A 17 -2.30 -7.93 13.52
N LYS A 18 -2.92 -7.00 12.80
CA LYS A 18 -3.71 -5.89 13.35
C LYS A 18 -5.20 -6.20 13.49
N ASN A 19 -5.66 -7.40 13.12
CA ASN A 19 -7.08 -7.72 13.01
C ASN A 19 -7.84 -6.67 12.17
N ASP A 20 -7.28 -6.27 11.03
CA ASP A 20 -7.86 -5.28 10.15
C ASP A 20 -9.16 -5.83 9.53
N PRO A 21 -10.32 -5.19 9.74
CA PRO A 21 -11.60 -5.71 9.25
C PRO A 21 -11.69 -5.72 7.72
N ARG A 22 -10.85 -4.98 6.99
CA ARG A 22 -10.76 -5.02 5.52
C ARG A 22 -10.15 -6.32 5.01
N TYR A 23 -9.43 -7.08 5.85
CA TYR A 23 -8.75 -8.31 5.45
C TYR A 23 -9.70 -9.30 4.76
N GLY A 24 -10.82 -9.63 5.39
CA GLY A 24 -11.79 -10.60 4.82
C GLY A 24 -12.55 -10.10 3.60
N VAL A 25 -12.44 -8.80 3.27
CA VAL A 25 -13.02 -8.20 2.06
C VAL A 25 -12.01 -8.16 0.92
N PHE A 26 -10.76 -7.82 1.24
CA PHE A 26 -9.68 -7.68 0.25
C PHE A 26 -9.09 -9.01 -0.17
N ILE A 27 -9.09 -9.98 0.75
CA ILE A 27 -8.51 -11.31 0.54
C ILE A 27 -9.62 -12.35 0.66
N ASP A 28 -9.73 -13.20 -0.35
CA ASP A 28 -10.60 -14.37 -0.27
C ASP A 28 -9.95 -15.43 0.61
N THR A 29 -10.55 -15.64 1.78
CA THR A 29 -10.06 -16.60 2.77
C THR A 29 -10.70 -17.98 2.63
N ALA A 30 -11.69 -18.15 1.74
CA ALA A 30 -12.40 -19.41 1.56
C ALA A 30 -11.53 -20.46 0.83
N ASP A 31 -10.62 -20.02 -0.03
CA ASP A 31 -9.75 -20.88 -0.84
C ASP A 31 -8.27 -20.72 -0.48
N VAL A 32 -7.93 -20.82 0.82
CA VAL A 32 -6.53 -20.85 1.25
C VAL A 32 -5.96 -22.24 1.01
N TYR A 33 -5.29 -22.43 -0.13
CA TYR A 33 -4.60 -23.67 -0.45
C TYR A 33 -3.08 -23.45 -0.36
N TRP A 34 -2.38 -24.21 0.48
CA TRP A 34 -0.92 -24.12 0.67
C TRP A 34 -0.39 -22.74 1.12
N GLY A 35 -1.18 -21.96 1.88
CA GLY A 35 -0.76 -20.65 2.36
C GLY A 35 -0.92 -19.54 1.32
N THR A 36 -1.56 -19.79 0.19
CA THR A 36 -1.92 -18.77 -0.80
C THR A 36 -3.37 -18.34 -0.60
N GLY A 37 -3.60 -17.03 -0.51
CA GLY A 37 -4.93 -16.44 -0.57
C GLY A 37 -5.13 -15.77 -1.93
N TYR A 38 -6.38 -15.73 -2.39
CA TYR A 38 -6.73 -15.01 -3.61
C TYR A 38 -7.16 -13.57 -3.29
N ILE A 39 -7.05 -12.69 -4.27
CA ILE A 39 -7.66 -11.36 -4.17
C ILE A 39 -9.17 -11.53 -4.08
N GLY A 40 -9.78 -10.93 -3.06
CA GLY A 40 -11.21 -11.01 -2.83
C GLY A 40 -12.05 -10.42 -3.96
N PRO A 41 -13.35 -10.81 -4.04
CA PRO A 41 -14.26 -10.35 -5.09
C PRO A 41 -14.38 -8.83 -5.17
N TYR A 42 -14.10 -8.13 -4.09
CA TYR A 42 -14.07 -6.66 -4.05
C TYR A 42 -13.16 -6.04 -5.14
N PHE A 43 -12.04 -6.70 -5.45
CA PHE A 43 -11.11 -6.27 -6.50
C PHE A 43 -11.14 -7.17 -7.75
N ALA A 44 -11.44 -8.46 -7.58
CA ALA A 44 -11.28 -9.46 -8.63
C ALA A 44 -12.57 -9.81 -9.37
N ALA A 45 -13.74 -9.31 -8.93
CA ALA A 45 -14.98 -9.51 -9.68
C ALA A 45 -14.89 -8.88 -11.08
N PRO A 46 -15.48 -9.51 -12.12
CA PRO A 46 -15.41 -8.98 -13.49
C PRO A 46 -15.98 -7.58 -13.67
N ASP A 47 -16.89 -7.19 -12.78
CA ASP A 47 -17.54 -5.87 -12.73
C ASP A 47 -17.03 -4.99 -11.58
N ALA A 48 -15.92 -5.36 -10.94
CA ALA A 48 -15.34 -4.58 -9.86
C ALA A 48 -14.94 -3.18 -10.35
N PRO A 49 -15.37 -2.11 -9.67
CA PRO A 49 -15.06 -0.76 -10.08
C PRO A 49 -13.58 -0.43 -9.87
N ILE A 50 -12.94 0.12 -10.90
CA ILE A 50 -11.56 0.64 -10.80
C ILE A 50 -11.64 2.10 -10.38
N ALA A 51 -11.16 2.41 -9.17
CA ALA A 51 -11.06 3.78 -8.71
C ALA A 51 -9.85 4.47 -9.36
N LEU A 52 -10.08 5.55 -10.07
CA LEU A 52 -9.00 6.41 -10.59
C LEU A 52 -8.43 7.31 -9.49
N PHE A 53 -9.27 7.78 -8.59
CA PHE A 53 -8.94 8.58 -7.41
C PHE A 53 -10.06 8.42 -6.39
N SER A 54 -9.73 8.26 -5.11
CA SER A 54 -10.71 8.04 -4.05
C SER A 54 -10.72 9.17 -3.02
N TYR A 55 -11.85 9.35 -2.35
CA TYR A 55 -11.94 10.29 -1.22
C TYR A 55 -10.97 9.91 -0.08
N ALA A 56 -10.81 8.61 0.18
CA ALA A 56 -9.83 8.13 1.15
C ALA A 56 -8.40 8.59 0.77
N GLU A 57 -8.02 8.43 -0.50
CA GLU A 57 -6.71 8.88 -1.00
C GLU A 57 -6.52 10.38 -0.85
N GLN A 58 -7.52 11.19 -1.20
CA GLN A 58 -7.50 12.64 -0.99
C GLN A 58 -7.22 12.98 0.48
N LYS A 59 -7.90 12.31 1.41
CA LYS A 59 -7.74 12.54 2.85
C LYS A 59 -6.38 12.10 3.38
N PHE A 60 -5.80 11.04 2.86
CA PHE A 60 -4.41 10.68 3.17
C PHE A 60 -3.41 11.73 2.68
N ILE A 61 -3.61 12.28 1.49
CA ILE A 61 -2.78 13.39 0.97
C ILE A 61 -2.94 14.63 1.86
N GLU A 62 -4.15 14.95 2.27
CA GLU A 62 -4.44 16.06 3.20
C GLU A 62 -3.74 15.84 4.54
N ALA A 63 -3.81 14.63 5.11
CA ALA A 63 -3.15 14.29 6.36
C ALA A 63 -1.64 14.48 6.29
N GLU A 64 -0.99 14.00 5.23
CA GLU A 64 0.44 14.20 5.01
C GLU A 64 0.78 15.69 4.83
N ALA A 65 0.02 16.42 4.03
CA ALA A 65 0.27 17.84 3.78
C ALA A 65 0.18 18.66 5.08
N LYS A 66 -0.84 18.41 5.89
CA LYS A 66 -1.01 19.06 7.20
C LYS A 66 0.12 18.71 8.16
N LEU A 67 0.52 17.43 8.21
CA LEU A 67 1.67 17.02 9.03
C LEU A 67 2.95 17.75 8.62
N ARG A 68 3.22 17.87 7.33
CA ARG A 68 4.39 18.57 6.78
C ARG A 68 4.38 20.08 7.02
N THR A 69 3.21 20.67 7.16
CA THR A 69 3.05 22.11 7.45
C THR A 69 2.93 22.41 8.95
N GLY A 70 3.01 21.38 9.81
CA GLY A 70 2.97 21.53 11.27
C GLY A 70 1.56 21.61 11.87
N ASP A 71 0.50 21.40 11.08
CA ASP A 71 -0.88 21.25 11.58
C ASP A 71 -1.11 19.80 12.05
N ASP A 72 -0.58 19.48 13.22
CA ASP A 72 -0.59 18.14 13.78
C ASP A 72 -2.02 17.63 14.07
N ALA A 73 -2.85 18.49 14.63
CA ALA A 73 -4.25 18.15 14.96
C ALA A 73 -5.09 17.95 13.70
N GLY A 74 -4.92 18.83 12.70
CA GLY A 74 -5.59 18.68 11.42
C GLY A 74 -5.12 17.44 10.64
N ALA A 75 -3.85 17.07 10.75
CA ALA A 75 -3.31 15.86 10.16
C ALA A 75 -3.93 14.60 10.78
N GLN A 76 -4.07 14.56 12.11
CA GLN A 76 -4.71 13.44 12.80
C GLN A 76 -6.19 13.31 12.42
N THR A 77 -6.91 14.43 12.33
CA THR A 77 -8.32 14.44 11.91
C THR A 77 -8.47 13.89 10.49
N ALA A 78 -7.67 14.40 9.55
CA ALA A 78 -7.70 13.95 8.15
C ALA A 78 -7.32 12.46 8.01
N LEU A 79 -6.38 11.97 8.81
CA LEU A 79 -6.05 10.53 8.87
C LEU A 79 -7.24 9.69 9.30
N GLY A 80 -7.94 10.07 10.37
CA GLY A 80 -9.14 9.38 10.84
C GLY A 80 -10.22 9.33 9.75
N GLU A 81 -10.50 10.46 9.09
CA GLU A 81 -11.44 10.54 7.98
C GLU A 81 -11.03 9.65 6.79
N ALA A 82 -9.73 9.58 6.48
CA ALA A 82 -9.20 8.73 5.41
C ALA A 82 -9.42 7.25 5.70
N ILE A 83 -9.15 6.83 6.94
CA ILE A 83 -9.33 5.43 7.37
C ILE A 83 -10.82 5.08 7.33
N THR A 84 -11.69 5.91 7.90
CA THR A 84 -13.14 5.71 7.86
C THR A 84 -13.65 5.59 6.43
N ALA A 85 -13.23 6.47 5.52
CA ALA A 85 -13.63 6.39 4.12
C ALA A 85 -13.17 5.08 3.43
N SER A 86 -11.98 4.58 3.79
CA SER A 86 -11.50 3.29 3.30
C SER A 86 -12.30 2.11 3.85
N MET A 87 -12.65 2.18 5.14
CA MET A 87 -13.47 1.16 5.82
C MET A 87 -14.90 1.14 5.28
N GLU A 88 -15.54 2.29 5.13
CA GLU A 88 -16.88 2.42 4.53
C GLU A 88 -16.92 1.86 3.11
N LYS A 89 -15.91 2.20 2.30
CA LYS A 89 -15.80 1.68 0.93
C LYS A 89 -15.69 0.15 0.92
N ALA A 90 -15.03 -0.45 1.90
CA ALA A 90 -14.93 -1.90 2.08
C ALA A 90 -16.18 -2.52 2.72
N GLY A 91 -17.19 -1.73 3.09
CA GLY A 91 -18.41 -2.22 3.74
C GLY A 91 -18.23 -2.59 5.22
N VAL A 92 -17.17 -2.10 5.87
CA VAL A 92 -16.90 -2.32 7.29
C VAL A 92 -17.90 -1.51 8.13
N ALA A 93 -18.43 -2.13 9.18
CA ALA A 93 -19.34 -1.44 10.08
C ALA A 93 -18.64 -0.33 10.87
N PRO A 94 -19.30 0.82 11.18
CA PRO A 94 -18.68 1.93 11.90
C PRO A 94 -18.12 1.56 13.28
N ALA A 95 -18.71 0.55 13.95
CA ALA A 95 -18.22 0.08 15.25
C ALA A 95 -16.87 -0.63 15.12
N ASP A 96 -16.67 -1.41 14.04
CA ASP A 96 -15.44 -2.14 13.77
C ASP A 96 -14.34 -1.18 13.30
N ASP A 97 -14.67 -0.17 12.50
CA ASP A 97 -13.77 0.93 12.14
C ASP A 97 -13.27 1.66 13.40
N ALA A 98 -14.17 2.10 14.27
CA ALA A 98 -13.80 2.78 15.51
C ALA A 98 -12.93 1.91 16.43
N ALA A 99 -13.25 0.63 16.55
CA ALA A 99 -12.46 -0.32 17.34
C ALA A 99 -11.05 -0.52 16.74
N TYR A 100 -10.95 -0.66 15.41
CA TYR A 100 -9.69 -0.77 14.71
C TYR A 100 -8.81 0.46 14.90
N GLN A 101 -9.37 1.67 14.69
CA GLN A 101 -8.62 2.92 14.83
C GLN A 101 -8.11 3.09 16.28
N LEU A 102 -8.95 2.81 17.27
CA LEU A 102 -8.55 2.88 18.68
C LEU A 102 -7.39 1.94 19.03
N ALA A 103 -7.40 0.72 18.47
CA ALA A 103 -6.41 -0.30 18.77
C ALA A 103 -5.09 -0.13 18.01
N ASN A 104 -5.13 0.39 16.77
CA ASN A 104 -4.03 0.28 15.83
C ASN A 104 -3.46 1.61 15.35
N VAL A 105 -4.20 2.73 15.46
CA VAL A 105 -3.77 4.03 14.94
C VAL A 105 -3.17 4.86 16.07
N SER A 106 -1.85 4.82 16.19
CA SER A 106 -1.12 5.62 17.17
C SER A 106 -0.71 6.98 16.56
N TRP A 107 -1.12 8.08 17.22
CA TRP A 107 -0.74 9.44 16.81
C TRP A 107 0.22 10.06 17.84
N THR A 108 1.36 9.39 18.06
CA THR A 108 2.35 9.78 19.05
C THR A 108 3.76 9.76 18.47
N GLY A 109 4.69 10.43 19.14
CA GLY A 109 6.11 10.41 18.76
C GLY A 109 6.49 11.51 17.77
N THR A 110 7.54 11.24 17.00
CA THR A 110 8.15 12.18 16.06
C THR A 110 7.34 12.34 14.78
N PHE A 111 7.73 13.30 13.94
CA PHE A 111 7.21 13.44 12.57
C PHE A 111 7.26 12.12 11.80
N ASP A 112 8.39 11.41 11.85
CA ASP A 112 8.57 10.15 11.13
C ASP A 112 7.63 9.05 11.63
N ASN A 113 7.36 8.98 12.94
CA ASN A 113 6.38 8.03 13.48
C ASN A 113 4.96 8.29 12.95
N LYS A 114 4.56 9.56 12.91
CA LYS A 114 3.25 9.96 12.39
C LYS A 114 3.14 9.76 10.88
N LEU A 115 4.20 10.10 10.14
CA LEU A 115 4.27 9.85 8.70
C LEU A 115 4.18 8.34 8.41
N ALA A 116 4.89 7.51 9.16
CA ALA A 116 4.83 6.06 9.03
C ALA A 116 3.40 5.52 9.27
N THR A 117 2.68 6.10 10.25
CA THR A 117 1.27 5.75 10.50
C THR A 117 0.38 6.12 9.31
N ILE A 118 0.50 7.34 8.77
CA ILE A 118 -0.25 7.75 7.57
C ILE A 118 0.05 6.82 6.40
N MET A 119 1.33 6.57 6.13
CA MET A 119 1.75 5.77 4.96
C MET A 119 1.34 4.30 5.09
N TYR A 120 1.35 3.75 6.30
CA TYR A 120 0.86 2.40 6.53
C TYR A 120 -0.64 2.29 6.20
N GLU A 121 -1.46 3.18 6.75
CA GLU A 121 -2.90 3.13 6.50
C GLU A 121 -3.25 3.42 5.03
N LYS A 122 -2.52 4.36 4.41
CA LYS A 122 -2.65 4.64 2.98
C LYS A 122 -2.25 3.43 2.12
N TYR A 123 -1.18 2.72 2.49
CA TYR A 123 -0.73 1.51 1.80
C TYR A 123 -1.82 0.42 1.79
N ILE A 124 -2.51 0.21 2.91
CA ILE A 124 -3.63 -0.74 2.99
C ILE A 124 -4.84 -0.22 2.20
N ALA A 125 -5.20 1.05 2.33
CA ALA A 125 -6.34 1.64 1.63
C ALA A 125 -6.18 1.62 0.10
N LEU A 126 -4.95 1.74 -0.39
CA LEU A 126 -4.57 1.68 -1.80
C LEU A 126 -4.10 0.28 -2.23
N PHE A 127 -4.57 -0.77 -1.55
CA PHE A 127 -4.27 -2.15 -1.92
C PHE A 127 -4.61 -2.38 -3.41
N THR A 128 -3.70 -3.01 -4.16
CA THR A 128 -3.74 -3.20 -5.63
C THR A 128 -3.47 -1.94 -6.48
N GLN A 129 -3.25 -0.77 -5.90
CA GLN A 129 -3.02 0.46 -6.65
C GLN A 129 -1.51 0.79 -6.74
N PRO A 130 -1.02 1.27 -7.89
CA PRO A 130 0.40 1.59 -8.09
C PRO A 130 0.88 2.78 -7.24
N GLU A 131 -0.03 3.62 -6.77
CA GLU A 131 0.25 4.77 -5.90
C GLU A 131 0.88 4.34 -4.56
N ALA A 132 0.50 3.19 -4.02
CA ALA A 132 1.12 2.62 -2.82
C ALA A 132 2.63 2.39 -3.01
N TRP A 133 3.05 1.93 -4.19
CA TRP A 133 4.47 1.77 -4.53
C TRP A 133 5.18 3.12 -4.75
N THR A 134 4.49 4.11 -5.31
CA THR A 134 5.01 5.47 -5.48
C THR A 134 5.25 6.13 -4.12
N ASP A 135 4.31 6.01 -3.19
CA ASP A 135 4.45 6.53 -1.83
C ASP A 135 5.58 5.85 -1.07
N TRP A 136 5.72 4.53 -1.18
CA TRP A 136 6.84 3.82 -0.59
C TRP A 136 8.20 4.31 -1.13
N ARG A 137 8.33 4.49 -2.43
CA ARG A 137 9.59 5.01 -3.02
C ARG A 137 9.92 6.41 -2.53
N ARG A 138 8.91 7.25 -2.33
CA ARG A 138 9.05 8.65 -1.91
C ARG A 138 9.33 8.80 -0.41
N THR A 139 8.79 7.94 0.41
CA THR A 139 8.80 8.09 1.87
C THR A 139 9.60 7.01 2.60
N GLY A 140 9.83 5.86 1.98
CA GLY A 140 10.39 4.68 2.63
C GLY A 140 9.40 3.91 3.51
N TYR A 141 8.15 4.37 3.59
CA TYR A 141 7.12 3.74 4.43
C TYR A 141 6.02 3.10 3.58
N PRO A 142 5.43 1.99 4.07
CA PRO A 142 5.84 1.22 5.26
C PRO A 142 7.23 0.59 5.07
N ALA A 143 7.89 0.21 6.17
CA ALA A 143 9.22 -0.42 6.14
C ALA A 143 9.11 -1.85 5.56
N LEU A 144 9.14 -1.93 4.23
CA LEU A 144 9.03 -3.19 3.50
C LEU A 144 10.36 -3.95 3.50
N THR A 145 10.27 -5.28 3.55
CA THR A 145 11.42 -6.17 3.35
C THR A 145 11.27 -6.92 2.03
N PRO A 146 12.37 -7.16 1.29
CA PRO A 146 12.33 -8.00 0.10
C PRO A 146 11.86 -9.41 0.43
N ASN A 147 11.19 -10.07 -0.52
CA ASN A 147 10.86 -11.48 -0.36
C ASN A 147 12.17 -12.30 -0.28
N PRO A 148 12.40 -13.05 0.82
CA PRO A 148 13.64 -13.83 1.00
C PRO A 148 13.82 -14.92 -0.06
N SER A 149 12.74 -15.38 -0.69
CA SER A 149 12.76 -16.34 -1.80
C SER A 149 12.82 -15.66 -3.18
N GLY A 150 12.90 -14.32 -3.22
CA GLY A 150 12.95 -13.56 -4.46
C GLY A 150 14.30 -13.69 -5.17
N VAL A 151 14.28 -13.57 -6.50
CA VAL A 151 15.49 -13.55 -7.34
C VAL A 151 16.34 -12.29 -7.07
N ILE A 152 15.69 -11.22 -6.61
CA ILE A 152 16.34 -9.95 -6.28
C ILE A 152 16.28 -9.71 -4.77
N THR A 153 17.39 -9.21 -4.22
CA THR A 153 17.55 -8.96 -2.78
C THR A 153 17.09 -7.57 -2.35
N GLU A 154 16.63 -6.75 -3.28
CA GLU A 154 16.15 -5.39 -3.05
C GLU A 154 14.75 -5.23 -3.66
N ILE A 155 13.92 -4.36 -3.08
CA ILE A 155 12.62 -4.04 -3.65
C ILE A 155 12.81 -3.19 -4.90
N PRO A 156 12.19 -3.55 -6.05
CA PRO A 156 12.29 -2.76 -7.27
C PRO A 156 11.82 -1.32 -7.08
N ARG A 157 12.62 -0.37 -7.56
CA ARG A 157 12.31 1.06 -7.50
C ARG A 157 11.87 1.66 -8.83
N ARG A 158 11.96 0.86 -9.91
CA ARG A 158 11.54 1.25 -11.25
C ARG A 158 11.18 0.02 -12.06
N PHE A 159 10.44 0.22 -13.13
CA PHE A 159 10.26 -0.82 -14.14
C PHE A 159 11.51 -0.96 -15.01
N ILE A 160 11.74 -2.17 -15.50
CA ILE A 160 12.72 -2.41 -16.56
C ILE A 160 12.24 -1.81 -17.88
N TYR A 161 13.18 -1.46 -18.75
CA TYR A 161 12.82 -1.09 -20.10
C TYR A 161 12.17 -2.26 -20.85
N PRO A 162 11.14 -2.02 -21.67
CA PRO A 162 10.55 -3.05 -22.51
C PRO A 162 11.60 -3.77 -23.36
N ASN A 163 11.39 -5.06 -23.62
CA ASN A 163 12.34 -5.83 -24.44
C ASN A 163 12.53 -5.25 -25.83
N SER A 164 11.48 -4.71 -26.44
CA SER A 164 11.57 -4.00 -27.73
C SER A 164 12.54 -2.83 -27.67
N GLU A 165 12.46 -2.02 -26.61
CA GLU A 165 13.37 -0.90 -26.43
C GLU A 165 14.83 -1.37 -26.27
N ARG A 166 15.05 -2.39 -25.48
CA ARG A 166 16.39 -2.96 -25.26
C ARG A 166 16.99 -3.61 -26.49
N LEU A 167 16.17 -4.17 -27.38
CA LEU A 167 16.63 -4.86 -28.57
C LEU A 167 16.86 -3.92 -29.76
N TYR A 168 16.06 -2.86 -29.90
CA TYR A 168 16.06 -2.04 -31.09
C TYR A 168 16.60 -0.62 -30.88
N ASN A 169 16.71 -0.14 -29.65
CA ASN A 169 17.31 1.16 -29.35
C ASN A 169 18.73 0.97 -28.80
N SER A 170 19.73 1.28 -29.62
CA SER A 170 21.13 1.20 -29.22
C SER A 170 21.53 2.13 -28.06
N ASN A 171 20.75 3.16 -27.78
CA ASN A 171 20.96 4.08 -26.67
C ASN A 171 20.29 3.59 -25.37
N CYS A 172 19.50 2.51 -25.42
CA CYS A 172 18.86 1.97 -24.23
C CYS A 172 19.92 1.34 -23.30
N PRO A 173 19.94 1.68 -22.01
CA PRO A 173 20.83 1.03 -21.06
C PRO A 173 20.61 -0.48 -21.00
N GLN A 174 21.70 -1.24 -21.20
CA GLN A 174 21.66 -2.71 -21.24
C GLN A 174 21.98 -3.38 -19.89
N SER A 175 22.13 -2.60 -18.82
CA SER A 175 22.45 -3.14 -17.51
C SER A 175 21.33 -4.06 -16.99
N SER A 176 21.71 -5.21 -16.46
CA SER A 176 20.79 -6.14 -15.79
C SER A 176 20.24 -5.58 -14.46
N ASN A 177 20.91 -4.58 -13.88
CA ASN A 177 20.56 -3.99 -12.58
C ASN A 177 19.77 -2.67 -12.74
N LEU A 178 18.75 -2.66 -13.59
CA LEU A 178 17.93 -1.46 -13.84
C LEU A 178 16.71 -1.35 -12.92
N LEU A 179 16.45 -2.34 -12.06
CA LEU A 179 15.28 -2.36 -11.18
C LEU A 179 15.50 -1.56 -9.89
N THR A 180 16.74 -1.48 -9.40
CA THR A 180 17.04 -0.92 -8.08
C THR A 180 17.58 0.51 -8.07
N PRO A 181 18.16 1.08 -9.16
CA PRO A 181 18.60 2.46 -9.15
C PRO A 181 17.43 3.41 -8.87
N ARG A 182 17.64 4.34 -7.93
CA ARG A 182 16.65 5.35 -7.58
C ARG A 182 16.41 6.33 -8.72
N LEU A 183 15.20 6.82 -8.84
CA LEU A 183 14.86 7.95 -9.69
C LEU A 183 15.26 9.26 -8.98
N TRP A 184 15.35 10.36 -9.72
CA TRP A 184 15.79 11.65 -9.19
C TRP A 184 14.93 12.19 -8.02
N TRP A 185 13.69 11.78 -7.92
CA TRP A 185 12.74 12.17 -6.87
C TRP A 185 12.58 11.09 -5.77
N ASP A 186 13.12 9.91 -5.96
CA ASP A 186 13.11 8.76 -5.05
C ASP A 186 14.38 8.84 -4.17
N GLN A 187 14.32 9.62 -3.08
CA GLN A 187 15.49 9.91 -2.23
C GLN A 187 15.43 9.18 -0.89
#